data_660eee0c212209cf59a076cc758fd575
#
_entry.id   660eee0c212209cf59a076cc758fd575
#
_cell.length_a   1.000
_cell.length_b   1.000
_cell.length_c   1.000
_cell.angle_alpha   90.00
_cell.angle_beta   90.00
_cell.angle_gamma   90.00
#
_symmetry.space_group_name_H-M   'P 1'
#
loop_
_entity.id
_entity.type
_entity.pdbx_description
1 polymer ?
#
loop_
_entity_poly.entity_id
_entity_poly.type
_entity_poly.pdbx_seq_one_letter_code
_entity_poly.pdbx_strand_id
1 'polypeptide(L)'
;MGCIDMLRLTPCPTGLRYGAAMPTPDLNLLFTLDVLLQEGSVAGAARRLRLSASAMSRALARLRETTGDPLLVRAGRGLVPTPRALALREQVRQLVQDSVEVLQPAEVLNLQQLQRTFTLRNREGFVENFGAALVERVAEQAPGVRLCFEQKTDRDSTALREGLADLETGVVGPALAPELRAQALFSDRFVSVVRQGHPLAGQLHELQPYVAGRHIGVAHRAGGQEGVDLALERLGLRRQVDLSVGSFSAALALACGTDYIANVPERHTHSLRDGMHSAALPVQVSAFSVSLIWHPRYSADPAHRWLRHCVREVVLDRLADMPTLAGGLPGPSGVDGMSMGAGSTTSESKIPP
;
A
#
# COMPACT_ATOMS: atom_id res chain seq x y z
N MET A 1 -41.25 -6.28 -0.49
CA MET A 1 -41.63 -6.88 -1.79
C MET A 1 -41.00 -6.05 -2.87
N GLY A 2 -40.02 -6.61 -3.61
CA GLY A 2 -39.39 -5.92 -4.75
C GLY A 2 -37.98 -6.43 -4.98
N CYS A 3 -37.87 -7.43 -5.74
CA CYS A 3 -36.84 -7.94 -6.70
C CYS A 3 -35.40 -7.45 -6.55
N ILE A 4 -34.56 -8.35 -6.09
CA ILE A 4 -33.13 -8.39 -6.37
C ILE A 4 -32.95 -9.17 -7.67
N ASP A 5 -32.63 -8.46 -8.74
CA ASP A 5 -32.35 -9.04 -10.04
C ASP A 5 -30.96 -9.66 -10.05
N MET A 6 -30.94 -10.99 -10.16
CA MET A 6 -29.74 -11.83 -10.34
C MET A 6 -29.12 -11.53 -11.70
N LEU A 7 -28.02 -10.81 -11.75
CA LEU A 7 -27.12 -10.80 -12.89
C LEU A 7 -26.49 -12.20 -13.05
N ARG A 8 -27.11 -13.02 -13.91
CA ARG A 8 -26.54 -14.26 -14.41
C ARG A 8 -25.26 -13.94 -15.20
N LEU A 9 -24.13 -14.26 -14.62
CA LEU A 9 -22.88 -14.39 -15.36
C LEU A 9 -23.06 -15.53 -16.37
N THR A 10 -23.16 -15.20 -17.65
CA THR A 10 -23.05 -16.16 -18.73
C THR A 10 -21.65 -16.78 -18.71
N PRO A 11 -21.50 -18.11 -18.74
CA PRO A 11 -20.20 -18.74 -18.78
C PRO A 11 -19.54 -18.44 -20.13
N CYS A 12 -18.30 -17.94 -20.07
CA CYS A 12 -17.42 -17.75 -21.21
C CYS A 12 -17.23 -19.12 -21.94
N PRO A 13 -17.49 -19.25 -23.27
CA PRO A 13 -17.50 -20.54 -23.97
C PRO A 13 -16.12 -21.04 -24.41
N THR A 14 -15.03 -20.55 -23.85
CA THR A 14 -13.67 -21.06 -24.14
C THR A 14 -12.95 -21.51 -22.89
N GLY A 15 -13.47 -22.60 -22.30
CA GLY A 15 -12.70 -23.38 -21.35
C GLY A 15 -11.54 -24.07 -22.06
N LEU A 16 -10.35 -23.49 -22.06
CA LEU A 16 -9.11 -24.21 -22.32
C LEU A 16 -8.96 -25.25 -21.20
N ARG A 17 -9.47 -26.47 -21.47
CA ARG A 17 -9.20 -27.63 -20.63
C ARG A 17 -7.74 -28.01 -20.83
N TYR A 18 -6.88 -27.66 -19.90
CA TYR A 18 -5.58 -28.28 -19.72
C TYR A 18 -5.80 -29.73 -19.23
N GLY A 19 -6.26 -30.58 -20.12
CA GLY A 19 -6.51 -32.00 -19.88
C GLY A 19 -5.78 -32.83 -20.91
N ALA A 20 -4.87 -33.66 -20.45
CA ALA A 20 -4.21 -34.79 -21.08
C ALA A 20 -3.69 -34.60 -22.51
N ALA A 21 -2.36 -34.49 -22.66
CA ALA A 21 -1.55 -34.91 -23.81
C ALA A 21 -1.72 -34.19 -25.16
N MET A 22 -1.99 -32.88 -25.16
CA MET A 22 -1.57 -32.05 -26.28
C MET A 22 -0.19 -31.44 -25.93
N PRO A 23 0.86 -31.68 -26.75
CA PRO A 23 2.15 -31.00 -26.51
C PRO A 23 1.90 -29.50 -26.53
N THR A 24 2.28 -28.80 -25.45
CA THR A 24 2.18 -27.34 -25.36
C THR A 24 2.93 -26.73 -26.54
N PRO A 25 2.27 -25.97 -27.44
CA PRO A 25 2.93 -25.39 -28.58
C PRO A 25 4.07 -24.45 -28.11
N ASP A 26 5.22 -24.55 -28.77
CA ASP A 26 6.33 -23.66 -28.51
C ASP A 26 6.01 -22.24 -29.01
N LEU A 27 5.62 -21.35 -28.10
CA LEU A 27 5.21 -19.99 -28.45
C LEU A 27 6.34 -19.17 -29.09
N ASN A 28 7.63 -19.55 -28.93
CA ASN A 28 8.72 -18.89 -29.64
C ASN A 28 8.63 -19.09 -31.17
N LEU A 29 7.93 -20.12 -31.62
CA LEU A 29 7.65 -20.31 -33.03
C LEU A 29 6.76 -19.21 -33.62
N LEU A 30 5.93 -18.54 -32.83
CA LEU A 30 5.12 -17.40 -33.31
C LEU A 30 6.00 -16.24 -33.75
N PHE A 31 7.02 -15.89 -32.95
CA PHE A 31 8.00 -14.84 -33.33
C PHE A 31 8.75 -15.21 -34.61
N THR A 32 9.14 -16.49 -34.74
CA THR A 32 9.81 -16.97 -35.93
C THR A 32 8.91 -16.94 -37.17
N LEU A 33 7.64 -17.31 -37.00
CA LEU A 33 6.64 -17.29 -38.06
C LEU A 33 6.34 -15.87 -38.53
N ASP A 34 6.15 -14.92 -37.58
CA ASP A 34 5.91 -13.51 -37.88
C ASP A 34 7.04 -12.94 -38.76
N VAL A 35 8.28 -13.12 -38.33
CA VAL A 35 9.45 -12.62 -39.09
C VAL A 35 9.56 -13.32 -40.46
N LEU A 36 9.31 -14.62 -40.56
CA LEU A 36 9.32 -15.33 -41.83
C LEU A 36 8.28 -14.79 -42.82
N LEU A 37 7.07 -14.52 -42.34
CA LEU A 37 5.97 -13.98 -43.14
C LEU A 37 6.20 -12.52 -43.57
N GLN A 38 6.91 -11.73 -42.75
CA GLN A 38 7.31 -10.39 -43.10
C GLN A 38 8.44 -10.35 -44.13
N GLU A 39 9.49 -11.13 -43.90
CA GLU A 39 10.70 -11.13 -44.77
C GLU A 39 10.50 -11.89 -46.09
N GLY A 40 9.55 -12.83 -46.15
CA GLY A 40 9.33 -13.69 -47.31
C GLY A 40 10.56 -14.53 -47.72
N SER A 41 11.57 -14.62 -46.88
CA SER A 41 12.88 -15.18 -47.13
C SER A 41 13.48 -15.81 -45.87
N VAL A 42 13.90 -17.04 -45.93
CA VAL A 42 14.58 -17.76 -44.86
C VAL A 42 15.89 -17.07 -44.46
N ALA A 43 16.63 -16.58 -45.44
CA ALA A 43 17.90 -15.85 -45.19
C ALA A 43 17.64 -14.47 -44.56
N GLY A 44 16.62 -13.76 -44.98
CA GLY A 44 16.19 -12.50 -44.39
C GLY A 44 15.77 -12.70 -42.92
N ALA A 45 14.89 -13.67 -42.68
CA ALA A 45 14.44 -14.00 -41.32
C ALA A 45 15.59 -14.42 -40.41
N ALA A 46 16.53 -15.24 -40.89
CA ALA A 46 17.73 -15.64 -40.15
C ALA A 46 18.55 -14.42 -39.69
N ARG A 47 18.83 -13.48 -40.63
CA ARG A 47 19.54 -12.23 -40.29
C ARG A 47 18.80 -11.40 -39.25
N ARG A 48 17.50 -11.19 -39.44
CA ARG A 48 16.69 -10.36 -38.52
C ARG A 48 16.61 -10.96 -37.11
N LEU A 49 16.48 -12.28 -37.01
CA LEU A 49 16.46 -13.01 -35.74
C LEU A 49 17.84 -13.31 -35.18
N ARG A 50 18.92 -12.93 -35.87
CA ARG A 50 20.30 -13.23 -35.49
C ARG A 50 20.56 -14.73 -35.31
N LEU A 51 19.90 -15.56 -36.13
CA LEU A 51 20.04 -17.00 -36.14
C LEU A 51 20.99 -17.46 -37.29
N SER A 52 21.63 -18.60 -37.08
CA SER A 52 22.32 -19.27 -38.18
C SER A 52 21.31 -19.81 -39.20
N ALA A 53 21.74 -19.96 -40.46
CA ALA A 53 20.88 -20.51 -41.51
C ALA A 53 20.37 -21.94 -41.17
N SER A 54 21.18 -22.75 -40.49
CA SER A 54 20.82 -24.06 -39.99
C SER A 54 19.74 -24.02 -38.89
N ALA A 55 19.89 -23.05 -37.96
CA ALA A 55 18.88 -22.86 -36.89
C ALA A 55 17.57 -22.37 -37.44
N MET A 56 17.59 -21.45 -38.40
CA MET A 56 16.39 -20.95 -39.06
C MET A 56 15.68 -22.06 -39.89
N SER A 57 16.46 -22.91 -40.57
CA SER A 57 15.91 -24.04 -41.32
C SER A 57 15.22 -25.06 -40.38
N ARG A 58 15.80 -25.34 -39.21
CA ARG A 58 15.18 -26.20 -38.18
C ARG A 58 13.90 -25.58 -37.62
N ALA A 59 13.91 -24.28 -37.35
CA ALA A 59 12.70 -23.59 -36.89
C ALA A 59 11.57 -23.63 -37.92
N LEU A 60 11.89 -23.44 -39.21
CA LEU A 60 10.91 -23.57 -40.28
C LEU A 60 10.39 -25.01 -40.42
N ALA A 61 11.24 -26.04 -40.26
CA ALA A 61 10.81 -27.42 -40.24
C ALA A 61 9.79 -27.72 -39.12
N ARG A 62 10.08 -27.26 -37.90
CA ARG A 62 9.17 -27.35 -36.75
C ARG A 62 7.86 -26.59 -36.97
N LEU A 63 7.92 -25.40 -37.59
CA LEU A 63 6.72 -24.64 -37.96
C LEU A 63 5.83 -25.42 -38.95
N ARG A 64 6.43 -26.02 -39.95
CA ARG A 64 5.72 -26.88 -40.93
C ARG A 64 5.06 -28.07 -40.26
N GLU A 65 5.75 -28.74 -39.40
CA GLU A 65 5.24 -29.87 -38.62
C GLU A 65 4.06 -29.45 -37.74
N THR A 66 4.23 -28.34 -36.99
CA THR A 66 3.23 -27.81 -36.06
C THR A 66 1.98 -27.30 -36.78
N THR A 67 2.14 -26.63 -37.93
CA THR A 67 1.02 -26.01 -38.67
C THR A 67 0.39 -26.96 -39.70
N GLY A 68 1.07 -28.04 -40.06
CA GLY A 68 0.70 -28.92 -41.14
C GLY A 68 0.72 -28.26 -42.53
N ASP A 69 1.44 -27.16 -42.69
CA ASP A 69 1.49 -26.36 -43.91
C ASP A 69 2.96 -26.03 -44.28
N PRO A 70 3.36 -26.06 -45.58
CA PRO A 70 4.70 -25.66 -45.99
C PRO A 70 5.08 -24.22 -45.68
N LEU A 71 4.12 -23.33 -45.46
CA LEU A 71 4.21 -21.91 -45.17
C LEU A 71 4.89 -21.09 -46.28
N LEU A 72 6.03 -21.53 -46.75
CA LEU A 72 6.79 -20.93 -47.84
C LEU A 72 7.12 -22.03 -48.87
N VAL A 73 6.78 -21.81 -50.15
CA VAL A 73 7.05 -22.70 -51.26
C VAL A 73 7.89 -22.02 -52.33
N ARG A 74 8.63 -22.81 -53.13
CA ARG A 74 9.44 -22.27 -54.22
C ARG A 74 8.57 -21.75 -55.38
N ALA A 75 8.86 -20.52 -55.80
CA ALA A 75 8.28 -19.96 -57.02
C ALA A 75 9.44 -19.26 -57.79
N GLY A 76 9.89 -19.89 -58.88
CA GLY A 76 11.05 -19.43 -59.63
C GLY A 76 12.33 -19.44 -58.78
N ARG A 77 13.02 -18.30 -58.67
CA ARG A 77 14.24 -18.14 -57.88
C ARG A 77 13.98 -17.76 -56.40
N GLY A 78 12.75 -17.57 -56.00
CA GLY A 78 12.37 -17.11 -54.66
C GLY A 78 11.47 -18.10 -53.91
N LEU A 79 11.03 -17.65 -52.75
CA LEU A 79 10.02 -18.31 -51.93
C LEU A 79 8.77 -17.41 -51.89
N VAL A 80 7.61 -18.01 -51.95
CA VAL A 80 6.30 -17.33 -51.80
C VAL A 80 5.49 -17.99 -50.69
N PRO A 81 4.70 -17.20 -49.95
CA PRO A 81 3.84 -17.75 -48.89
C PRO A 81 2.69 -18.53 -49.47
N THR A 82 2.28 -19.59 -48.78
CA THR A 82 1.07 -20.35 -49.08
C THR A 82 -0.19 -19.52 -48.78
N PRO A 83 -1.36 -19.84 -49.33
CA PRO A 83 -2.62 -19.17 -48.96
C PRO A 83 -2.90 -19.21 -47.46
N ARG A 84 -2.59 -20.34 -46.77
CA ARG A 84 -2.70 -20.44 -45.31
C ARG A 84 -1.73 -19.52 -44.58
N ALA A 85 -0.49 -19.43 -45.02
CA ALA A 85 0.48 -18.51 -44.47
C ALA A 85 0.04 -17.03 -44.59
N LEU A 86 -0.57 -16.67 -45.73
CA LEU A 86 -1.14 -15.34 -45.92
C LEU A 86 -2.33 -15.09 -44.99
N ALA A 87 -3.20 -16.04 -44.81
CA ALA A 87 -4.36 -15.95 -43.90
C ALA A 87 -3.93 -15.83 -42.43
N LEU A 88 -2.82 -16.46 -42.04
CA LEU A 88 -2.29 -16.39 -40.67
C LEU A 88 -1.51 -15.11 -40.38
N ARG A 89 -1.06 -14.36 -41.40
CA ARG A 89 -0.12 -13.24 -41.26
C ARG A 89 -0.57 -12.21 -40.23
N GLU A 90 -1.80 -11.73 -40.36
CA GLU A 90 -2.31 -10.67 -39.49
C GLU A 90 -2.56 -11.17 -38.07
N GLN A 91 -3.13 -12.37 -37.94
CA GLN A 91 -3.39 -13.00 -36.64
C GLN A 91 -2.09 -13.26 -35.88
N VAL A 92 -1.04 -13.77 -36.55
CA VAL A 92 0.27 -14.01 -35.91
C VAL A 92 0.92 -12.71 -35.49
N ARG A 93 0.85 -11.70 -36.35
CA ARG A 93 1.38 -10.35 -36.04
C ARG A 93 0.74 -9.78 -34.78
N GLN A 94 -0.59 -9.85 -34.67
CA GLN A 94 -1.33 -9.35 -33.52
C GLN A 94 -0.94 -10.12 -32.24
N LEU A 95 -0.90 -11.45 -32.27
CA LEU A 95 -0.51 -12.28 -31.13
C LEU A 95 0.92 -11.98 -30.64
N VAL A 96 1.86 -11.76 -31.56
CA VAL A 96 3.23 -11.37 -31.22
C VAL A 96 3.24 -10.01 -30.56
N GLN A 97 2.49 -9.05 -31.09
CA GLN A 97 2.39 -7.70 -30.55
C GLN A 97 1.80 -7.70 -29.13
N ASP A 98 0.66 -8.36 -28.94
CA ASP A 98 0.02 -8.54 -27.63
C ASP A 98 0.96 -9.21 -26.62
N SER A 99 1.70 -10.23 -27.07
CA SER A 99 2.67 -10.92 -26.21
C SER A 99 3.82 -10.02 -25.77
N VAL A 100 4.29 -9.14 -26.67
CA VAL A 100 5.32 -8.15 -26.34
C VAL A 100 4.79 -7.12 -25.34
N GLU A 101 3.57 -6.62 -25.54
CA GLU A 101 2.93 -5.68 -24.61
C GLU A 101 2.78 -6.26 -23.20
N VAL A 102 2.32 -7.51 -23.09
CA VAL A 102 2.17 -8.20 -21.80
C VAL A 102 3.52 -8.40 -21.08
N LEU A 103 4.60 -8.60 -21.83
CA LEU A 103 5.94 -8.86 -21.28
C LEU A 103 6.80 -7.59 -21.13
N GLN A 104 6.34 -6.45 -21.65
CA GLN A 104 7.07 -5.19 -21.46
C GLN A 104 7.05 -4.78 -19.99
N PRO A 105 8.14 -4.19 -19.49
CA PRO A 105 8.12 -3.52 -18.20
C PRO A 105 7.01 -2.49 -18.19
N ALA A 106 6.30 -2.38 -17.08
CA ALA A 106 5.23 -1.39 -16.92
C ALA A 106 5.70 -0.02 -17.43
N GLU A 107 4.88 0.59 -18.30
CA GLU A 107 5.16 1.92 -18.87
C GLU A 107 5.46 2.94 -17.78
N VAL A 108 6.19 3.99 -18.14
CA VAL A 108 6.42 5.15 -17.27
C VAL A 108 5.05 5.68 -16.83
N LEU A 109 4.82 5.68 -15.53
CA LEU A 109 3.56 6.11 -14.91
C LEU A 109 3.16 7.51 -15.42
N ASN A 110 2.05 7.59 -16.14
CA ASN A 110 1.45 8.86 -16.54
C ASN A 110 0.35 9.22 -15.54
N LEU A 111 0.66 10.10 -14.60
CA LEU A 111 -0.25 10.51 -13.54
C LEU A 111 -1.51 11.21 -14.07
N GLN A 112 -1.40 11.96 -15.17
CA GLN A 112 -2.53 12.69 -15.77
C GLN A 112 -3.58 11.75 -16.38
N GLN A 113 -3.19 10.54 -16.75
CA GLN A 113 -4.07 9.52 -17.33
C GLN A 113 -4.42 8.42 -16.36
N LEU A 114 -3.84 8.43 -15.15
CA LEU A 114 -4.06 7.39 -14.15
C LEU A 114 -5.52 7.39 -13.68
N GLN A 115 -6.23 6.29 -13.94
CA GLN A 115 -7.60 6.04 -13.48
C GLN A 115 -7.55 4.91 -12.45
N ARG A 116 -7.59 5.25 -11.15
CA ARG A 116 -7.53 4.24 -10.08
C ARG A 116 -8.20 4.76 -8.82
N THR A 117 -8.86 3.86 -8.10
CA THR A 117 -9.32 4.11 -6.74
C THR A 117 -8.30 3.51 -5.77
N PHE A 118 -7.87 4.29 -4.79
CA PHE A 118 -7.04 3.81 -3.68
C PHE A 118 -7.82 3.85 -2.39
N THR A 119 -7.83 2.74 -1.68
CA THR A 119 -8.45 2.61 -0.36
C THR A 119 -7.39 2.74 0.73
N LEU A 120 -7.52 3.79 1.56
CA LEU A 120 -6.65 4.10 2.68
C LEU A 120 -7.40 3.83 3.98
N ARG A 121 -6.96 2.83 4.75
CA ARG A 121 -7.51 2.56 6.08
C ARG A 121 -6.70 3.29 7.13
N ASN A 122 -7.33 4.22 7.79
CA ASN A 122 -6.68 5.12 8.73
C ASN A 122 -7.28 5.00 10.12
N ARG A 123 -6.44 5.19 11.13
CA ARG A 123 -6.95 5.47 12.46
C ARG A 123 -7.47 6.90 12.51
N GLU A 124 -8.33 7.14 13.47
CA GLU A 124 -8.89 8.45 13.77
C GLU A 124 -7.80 9.53 13.88
N GLY A 125 -8.10 10.71 13.40
CA GLY A 125 -7.20 11.88 13.41
C GLY A 125 -6.35 12.01 12.15
N PHE A 126 -6.14 10.94 11.36
CA PHE A 126 -5.34 11.03 10.15
C PHE A 126 -6.04 11.86 9.07
N VAL A 127 -7.30 11.54 8.79
CA VAL A 127 -8.07 12.25 7.75
C VAL A 127 -8.33 13.69 8.16
N GLU A 128 -8.62 13.92 9.42
CA GLU A 128 -8.92 15.24 9.98
C GLU A 128 -7.71 16.21 9.89
N ASN A 129 -6.50 15.70 10.00
CA ASN A 129 -5.29 16.54 9.97
C ASN A 129 -4.61 16.57 8.60
N PHE A 130 -4.63 15.47 7.85
CA PHE A 130 -3.85 15.32 6.63
C PHE A 130 -4.72 15.13 5.37
N GLY A 131 -6.01 14.77 5.54
CA GLY A 131 -6.88 14.35 4.44
C GLY A 131 -7.08 15.45 3.41
N ALA A 132 -7.39 16.67 3.82
CA ALA A 132 -7.63 17.79 2.90
C ALA A 132 -6.40 18.05 2.00
N ALA A 133 -5.22 18.20 2.60
CA ALA A 133 -3.98 18.42 1.86
C ALA A 133 -3.61 17.24 0.95
N LEU A 134 -3.91 16.00 1.36
CA LEU A 134 -3.70 14.82 0.53
C LEU A 134 -4.63 14.81 -0.68
N VAL A 135 -5.90 15.14 -0.49
CA VAL A 135 -6.89 15.23 -1.58
C VAL A 135 -6.49 16.29 -2.59
N GLU A 136 -6.10 17.48 -2.14
CA GLU A 136 -5.62 18.57 -3.01
C GLU A 136 -4.41 18.14 -3.83
N ARG A 137 -3.38 17.60 -3.20
CA ARG A 137 -2.16 17.13 -3.89
C ARG A 137 -2.44 16.03 -4.91
N VAL A 138 -3.29 15.08 -4.57
CA VAL A 138 -3.67 13.99 -5.48
C VAL A 138 -4.48 14.53 -6.65
N ALA A 139 -5.42 15.44 -6.42
CA ALA A 139 -6.23 16.05 -7.49
C ALA A 139 -5.38 16.86 -8.48
N GLU A 140 -4.37 17.58 -7.99
CA GLU A 140 -3.43 18.35 -8.82
C GLU A 140 -2.55 17.45 -9.70
N GLN A 141 -2.02 16.37 -9.14
CA GLN A 141 -1.04 15.51 -9.82
C GLN A 141 -1.69 14.41 -10.66
N ALA A 142 -2.82 13.88 -10.24
CA ALA A 142 -3.49 12.74 -10.87
C ALA A 142 -5.02 12.88 -10.78
N PRO A 143 -5.64 13.73 -11.61
CA PRO A 143 -7.07 14.11 -11.50
C PRO A 143 -8.04 12.94 -11.71
N GLY A 144 -7.59 11.83 -12.29
CA GLY A 144 -8.39 10.61 -12.46
C GLY A 144 -8.35 9.65 -11.27
N VAL A 145 -7.54 9.96 -10.24
CA VAL A 145 -7.43 9.12 -9.05
C VAL A 145 -8.56 9.44 -8.07
N ARG A 146 -9.13 8.39 -7.48
CA ARG A 146 -10.09 8.49 -6.37
C ARG A 146 -9.46 7.99 -5.08
N LEU A 147 -9.65 8.71 -3.98
CA LEU A 147 -9.28 8.28 -2.64
C LEU A 147 -10.53 7.85 -1.88
N CYS A 148 -10.47 6.65 -1.30
CA CYS A 148 -11.45 6.13 -0.37
C CYS A 148 -10.81 6.04 1.01
N PHE A 149 -11.30 6.78 1.98
CA PHE A 149 -10.84 6.72 3.37
C PHE A 149 -11.75 5.83 4.17
N GLU A 150 -11.18 4.80 4.79
CA GLU A 150 -11.89 3.89 5.69
C GLU A 150 -11.33 3.95 7.09
N GLN A 151 -12.19 3.88 8.08
CA GLN A 151 -11.76 3.85 9.48
C GLN A 151 -11.24 2.46 9.85
N LYS A 152 -9.99 2.39 10.32
CA LYS A 152 -9.40 1.16 10.85
C LYS A 152 -9.80 0.97 12.32
N THR A 153 -10.76 0.09 12.55
CA THR A 153 -11.29 -0.22 13.90
C THR A 153 -10.65 -1.46 14.54
N ASP A 154 -10.01 -2.30 13.73
CA ASP A 154 -9.32 -3.52 14.14
C ASP A 154 -7.81 -3.31 14.35
N ARG A 155 -7.13 -4.34 14.85
CA ARG A 155 -5.67 -4.37 15.03
C ARG A 155 -4.96 -5.18 13.96
N ASP A 156 -5.69 -5.98 13.21
CA ASP A 156 -5.12 -6.78 12.15
C ASP A 156 -5.01 -5.97 10.84
N SER A 157 -4.36 -6.55 9.86
CA SER A 157 -4.19 -5.98 8.53
C SER A 157 -4.65 -6.96 7.45
N THR A 158 -5.71 -7.71 7.74
CA THR A 158 -6.33 -8.68 6.81
C THR A 158 -6.74 -8.01 5.52
N ALA A 159 -7.31 -6.79 5.58
CA ALA A 159 -7.70 -6.03 4.39
C ALA A 159 -6.54 -5.75 3.43
N LEU A 160 -5.32 -5.50 3.93
CA LEU A 160 -4.12 -5.37 3.08
C LEU A 160 -3.75 -6.69 2.40
N ARG A 161 -3.86 -7.82 3.11
CA ARG A 161 -3.56 -9.15 2.57
C ARG A 161 -4.56 -9.57 1.50
N GLU A 162 -5.82 -9.27 1.71
CA GLU A 162 -6.90 -9.58 0.78
C GLU A 162 -6.98 -8.60 -0.40
N GLY A 163 -6.26 -7.46 -0.32
CA GLY A 163 -6.28 -6.43 -1.35
C GLY A 163 -7.52 -5.54 -1.31
N LEU A 164 -8.25 -5.56 -0.20
CA LEU A 164 -9.39 -4.68 0.06
C LEU A 164 -8.95 -3.26 0.43
N ALA A 165 -7.72 -3.12 0.91
CA ALA A 165 -7.07 -1.84 1.16
C ALA A 165 -5.70 -1.78 0.49
N ASP A 166 -5.33 -0.60 0.00
CA ASP A 166 -4.01 -0.33 -0.57
C ASP A 166 -3.00 0.06 0.52
N LEU A 167 -3.40 0.94 1.42
CA LEU A 167 -2.57 1.50 2.48
C LEU A 167 -3.30 1.49 3.82
N GLU A 168 -2.54 1.33 4.89
CA GLU A 168 -3.00 1.60 6.26
C GLU A 168 -2.06 2.56 6.96
N THR A 169 -2.62 3.40 7.85
CA THR A 169 -1.82 4.16 8.81
C THR A 169 -2.07 3.66 10.23
N GLY A 170 -1.01 3.54 11.02
CA GLY A 170 -1.15 3.08 12.40
C GLY A 170 0.18 2.82 13.10
N VAL A 171 0.08 2.41 14.35
CA VAL A 171 1.23 2.01 15.15
C VAL A 171 1.59 0.56 14.84
N VAL A 172 2.83 0.34 14.46
CA VAL A 172 3.37 -1.03 14.25
C VAL A 172 3.55 -1.69 15.59
N GLY A 173 2.87 -2.80 15.80
CA GLY A 173 2.98 -3.62 17.01
C GLY A 173 3.40 -5.05 16.68
N PRO A 174 3.57 -5.89 17.72
CA PRO A 174 3.96 -7.29 17.57
C PRO A 174 2.96 -8.11 16.73
N ALA A 175 1.73 -7.64 16.59
CA ALA A 175 0.68 -8.30 15.81
C ALA A 175 0.72 -7.97 14.31
N LEU A 176 1.66 -7.13 13.85
CA LEU A 176 1.82 -6.88 12.42
C LEU A 176 2.31 -8.14 11.73
N ALA A 177 1.61 -8.56 10.70
CA ALA A 177 1.99 -9.73 9.92
C ALA A 177 3.38 -9.53 9.28
N PRO A 178 4.28 -10.53 9.37
CA PRO A 178 5.71 -10.38 9.03
C PRO A 178 5.95 -10.08 7.55
N GLU A 179 5.01 -10.43 6.68
CA GLU A 179 5.09 -10.14 5.26
C GLU A 179 4.83 -8.67 4.93
N LEU A 180 4.12 -7.93 5.78
CA LEU A 180 3.76 -6.54 5.49
C LEU A 180 4.99 -5.61 5.56
N ARG A 181 4.94 -4.56 4.76
CA ARG A 181 5.94 -3.50 4.77
C ARG A 181 5.41 -2.34 5.60
N ALA A 182 6.28 -1.77 6.41
CA ALA A 182 5.98 -0.59 7.20
C ALA A 182 7.08 0.46 7.01
N GLN A 183 6.68 1.72 6.93
CA GLN A 183 7.57 2.88 6.89
C GLN A 183 7.09 3.89 7.91
N ALA A 184 7.95 4.28 8.85
CA ALA A 184 7.64 5.31 9.82
C ALA A 184 7.31 6.63 9.12
N LEU A 185 6.23 7.28 9.56
CA LEU A 185 5.82 8.61 9.10
C LEU A 185 6.23 9.68 10.12
N PHE A 186 5.82 9.51 11.37
CA PHE A 186 6.14 10.44 12.46
C PHE A 186 5.99 9.78 13.82
N SER A 187 6.59 10.42 14.82
CA SER A 187 6.35 10.09 16.25
C SER A 187 5.25 10.97 16.81
N ASP A 188 4.42 10.39 17.68
CA ASP A 188 3.39 11.11 18.41
C ASP A 188 3.44 10.78 19.90
N ARG A 189 2.86 11.62 20.73
CA ARG A 189 2.74 11.44 22.18
C ARG A 189 1.38 11.86 22.67
N PHE A 190 1.00 11.43 23.85
CA PHE A 190 -0.23 11.88 24.49
C PHE A 190 -0.06 13.22 25.17
N VAL A 191 -1.11 14.03 25.12
CA VAL A 191 -1.26 15.30 25.81
C VAL A 191 -2.58 15.36 26.54
N SER A 192 -2.66 16.15 27.61
CA SER A 192 -3.90 16.47 28.31
C SER A 192 -4.59 17.63 27.64
N VAL A 193 -5.90 17.57 27.46
CA VAL A 193 -6.70 18.59 26.80
C VAL A 193 -7.95 18.89 27.60
N VAL A 194 -8.25 20.17 27.75
CA VAL A 194 -9.45 20.68 28.41
C VAL A 194 -10.02 21.88 27.63
N ARG A 195 -11.28 22.24 27.89
CA ARG A 195 -11.88 23.46 27.32
C ARG A 195 -11.13 24.73 27.74
N GLN A 196 -11.30 25.80 26.98
CA GLN A 196 -10.85 27.13 27.40
C GLN A 196 -11.54 27.52 28.73
N GLY A 197 -10.77 28.14 29.64
CA GLY A 197 -11.27 28.55 30.95
C GLY A 197 -11.58 27.39 31.91
N HIS A 198 -11.05 26.21 31.67
CA HIS A 198 -11.15 25.09 32.61
C HIS A 198 -10.41 25.41 33.90
N PRO A 199 -10.97 25.07 35.10
CA PRO A 199 -10.33 25.43 36.40
C PRO A 199 -8.90 24.91 36.55
N LEU A 200 -8.57 23.76 35.95
CA LEU A 200 -7.24 23.13 36.02
C LEU A 200 -6.33 23.47 34.83
N ALA A 201 -6.69 24.34 33.90
CA ALA A 201 -5.92 24.61 32.71
C ALA A 201 -4.44 24.93 32.99
N GLY A 202 -4.14 25.77 33.99
CA GLY A 202 -2.80 26.11 34.36
C GLY A 202 -2.04 25.05 35.17
N GLN A 203 -2.70 23.98 35.62
CA GLN A 203 -2.14 22.97 36.53
C GLN A 203 -2.16 21.56 36.00
N LEU A 204 -2.53 21.35 34.72
CA LEU A 204 -2.60 20.01 34.09
C LEU A 204 -1.24 19.30 34.04
N HIS A 205 -0.15 20.02 34.11
CA HIS A 205 1.22 19.49 34.17
C HIS A 205 1.64 19.06 35.57
N GLU A 206 0.83 19.37 36.59
CA GLU A 206 1.07 18.99 37.99
C GLU A 206 0.33 17.69 38.30
N LEU A 207 1.02 16.74 38.94
CA LEU A 207 0.52 15.39 39.16
C LEU A 207 -0.75 15.33 40.01
N GLN A 208 -0.78 16.06 41.14
CA GLN A 208 -1.92 16.00 42.08
C GLN A 208 -3.19 16.63 41.51
N PRO A 209 -3.18 17.87 40.96
CA PRO A 209 -4.35 18.46 40.32
C PRO A 209 -4.87 17.60 39.15
N TYR A 210 -3.95 17.05 38.35
CA TYR A 210 -4.32 16.17 37.25
C TYR A 210 -5.04 14.90 37.70
N VAL A 211 -4.54 14.21 38.72
CA VAL A 211 -5.13 12.99 39.27
C VAL A 211 -6.47 13.25 39.94
N ALA A 212 -6.61 14.40 40.63
CA ALA A 212 -7.86 14.81 41.28
C ALA A 212 -8.95 15.24 40.29
N GLY A 213 -8.59 15.54 39.05
CA GLY A 213 -9.54 15.89 37.99
C GLY A 213 -10.38 14.71 37.54
N ARG A 214 -11.46 15.02 36.80
CA ARG A 214 -12.35 14.02 36.20
C ARG A 214 -11.92 13.75 34.78
N HIS A 215 -11.80 12.48 34.41
CA HIS A 215 -11.23 12.09 33.12
C HIS A 215 -12.21 11.38 32.22
N ILE A 216 -12.00 11.56 30.90
CA ILE A 216 -12.62 10.78 29.83
C ILE A 216 -11.67 9.65 29.46
N GLY A 217 -12.11 8.43 29.54
CA GLY A 217 -11.44 7.26 28.99
C GLY A 217 -11.73 7.10 27.51
N VAL A 218 -10.75 6.72 26.71
CA VAL A 218 -10.95 6.32 25.32
C VAL A 218 -10.76 4.81 25.21
N ALA A 219 -11.88 4.09 25.19
CA ALA A 219 -11.88 2.64 25.13
C ALA A 219 -11.51 2.16 23.73
N HIS A 220 -10.28 1.69 23.56
CA HIS A 220 -9.94 0.84 22.43
C HIS A 220 -10.52 -0.56 22.71
N ARG A 221 -11.32 -1.11 21.79
CA ARG A 221 -12.06 -2.41 21.91
C ARG A 221 -11.27 -3.63 22.40
N ALA A 222 -10.04 -3.50 22.81
CA ALA A 222 -9.16 -4.59 23.21
C ALA A 222 -8.72 -4.57 24.68
N GLY A 223 -9.46 -3.90 25.58
CA GLY A 223 -9.24 -4.05 27.03
C GLY A 223 -7.84 -3.69 27.57
N GLY A 224 -7.03 -2.97 26.81
CA GLY A 224 -5.72 -2.52 27.26
C GLY A 224 -5.86 -1.26 28.10
N GLN A 225 -5.26 -1.25 29.27
CA GLN A 225 -5.06 -0.04 30.05
C GLN A 225 -4.34 1.01 29.19
N GLU A 226 -4.84 2.24 29.22
CA GLU A 226 -4.15 3.33 28.55
C GLU A 226 -2.74 3.51 29.14
N GLY A 227 -1.77 3.90 28.31
CA GLY A 227 -0.42 4.12 28.75
C GLY A 227 -0.32 5.10 29.93
N VAL A 228 -1.29 6.03 30.05
CA VAL A 228 -1.43 6.96 31.16
C VAL A 228 -1.78 6.24 32.46
N ASP A 229 -2.73 5.29 32.43
CA ASP A 229 -3.16 4.55 33.61
C ASP A 229 -2.02 3.66 34.13
N LEU A 230 -1.29 3.01 33.25
CA LEU A 230 -0.11 2.23 33.59
C LEU A 230 1.00 3.09 34.21
N ALA A 231 1.19 4.32 33.72
CA ALA A 231 2.17 5.25 34.26
C ALA A 231 1.78 5.74 35.66
N LEU A 232 0.50 6.00 35.89
CA LEU A 232 -0.03 6.38 37.21
C LEU A 232 0.04 5.21 38.21
N GLU A 233 -0.29 3.99 37.80
CA GLU A 233 -0.21 2.79 38.66
C GLU A 233 1.20 2.54 39.17
N ARG A 234 2.24 2.77 38.35
CA ARG A 234 3.64 2.67 38.78
C ARG A 234 4.00 3.65 39.91
N LEU A 235 3.23 4.74 40.02
CA LEU A 235 3.36 5.72 41.10
C LEU A 235 2.39 5.45 42.27
N GLY A 236 1.63 4.36 42.24
CA GLY A 236 0.60 4.04 43.22
C GLY A 236 -0.64 4.94 43.13
N LEU A 237 -0.84 5.60 42.01
CA LEU A 237 -1.94 6.56 41.78
C LEU A 237 -2.97 6.02 40.78
N ARG A 238 -4.18 6.53 40.89
CA ARG A 238 -5.27 6.27 39.93
C ARG A 238 -6.04 7.55 39.67
N ARG A 239 -6.38 7.81 38.43
CA ARG A 239 -7.28 8.90 38.03
C ARG A 239 -8.74 8.42 38.05
N GLN A 240 -9.67 9.33 38.26
CA GLN A 240 -11.10 9.05 38.18
C GLN A 240 -11.58 9.14 36.73
N VAL A 241 -11.94 8.01 36.13
CA VAL A 241 -12.51 7.92 34.78
C VAL A 241 -14.03 7.70 34.91
N ASP A 242 -14.81 8.75 34.72
CA ASP A 242 -16.27 8.70 34.93
C ASP A 242 -17.02 8.26 33.69
N LEU A 243 -16.45 8.43 32.53
CA LEU A 243 -17.07 8.08 31.26
C LEU A 243 -16.02 7.57 30.26
N SER A 244 -16.45 6.74 29.34
CA SER A 244 -15.59 6.17 28.31
C SER A 244 -16.25 6.33 26.94
N VAL A 245 -15.45 6.69 25.95
CA VAL A 245 -15.87 6.87 24.55
C VAL A 245 -15.05 6.01 23.61
N GLY A 246 -15.53 5.80 22.39
CA GLY A 246 -14.87 4.96 21.40
C GLY A 246 -13.82 5.67 20.54
N SER A 247 -13.63 6.99 20.73
CA SER A 247 -12.82 7.80 19.82
C SER A 247 -12.22 9.04 20.50
N PHE A 248 -11.09 9.53 19.97
CA PHE A 248 -10.46 10.77 20.45
C PHE A 248 -11.30 12.01 20.12
N SER A 249 -11.96 12.04 18.96
CA SER A 249 -12.86 13.13 18.56
C SER A 249 -14.05 13.24 19.51
N ALA A 250 -14.65 12.12 19.92
CA ALA A 250 -15.71 12.11 20.91
C ALA A 250 -15.21 12.58 22.30
N ALA A 251 -14.00 12.17 22.69
CA ALA A 251 -13.41 12.64 23.94
C ALA A 251 -13.18 14.16 23.93
N LEU A 252 -12.65 14.70 22.82
CA LEU A 252 -12.44 16.14 22.67
C LEU A 252 -13.77 16.92 22.63
N ALA A 253 -14.78 16.42 21.92
CA ALA A 253 -16.11 17.04 21.90
C ALA A 253 -16.73 17.15 23.29
N LEU A 254 -16.61 16.10 24.10
CA LEU A 254 -17.08 16.13 25.50
C LEU A 254 -16.23 17.06 26.38
N ALA A 255 -14.90 17.01 26.25
CA ALA A 255 -14.01 17.89 27.01
C ALA A 255 -14.20 19.38 26.65
N CYS A 256 -14.59 19.70 25.41
CA CYS A 256 -14.89 21.05 24.98
C CYS A 256 -16.11 21.66 25.71
N GLY A 257 -17.11 20.84 26.04
CA GLY A 257 -18.35 21.28 26.67
C GLY A 257 -18.46 21.02 28.16
N THR A 258 -17.42 20.45 28.81
CA THR A 258 -17.47 20.02 30.21
C THR A 258 -16.16 20.26 30.94
N ASP A 259 -16.14 20.02 32.26
CA ASP A 259 -14.91 20.08 33.07
C ASP A 259 -14.20 18.71 33.16
N TYR A 260 -14.20 17.95 32.08
CA TYR A 260 -13.47 16.70 31.98
C TYR A 260 -12.15 16.89 31.24
N ILE A 261 -11.16 16.11 31.64
CA ILE A 261 -9.82 16.06 31.04
C ILE A 261 -9.84 14.93 29.99
N ALA A 262 -9.52 15.24 28.75
CA ALA A 262 -9.24 14.24 27.71
C ALA A 262 -7.74 14.04 27.56
N ASN A 263 -7.30 12.78 27.30
CA ASN A 263 -5.93 12.49 26.95
C ASN A 263 -5.90 11.94 25.51
N VAL A 264 -5.22 12.67 24.64
CA VAL A 264 -5.27 12.40 23.18
C VAL A 264 -3.87 12.53 22.56
N PRO A 265 -3.63 11.88 21.40
CA PRO A 265 -2.39 12.06 20.64
C PRO A 265 -2.22 13.51 20.18
N GLU A 266 -1.04 14.10 20.39
CA GLU A 266 -0.76 15.52 20.13
C GLU A 266 -0.89 15.88 18.64
N ARG A 267 -0.26 15.11 17.77
CA ARG A 267 -0.21 15.38 16.33
C ARG A 267 -1.47 14.89 15.61
N HIS A 268 -1.96 13.71 15.94
CA HIS A 268 -3.17 13.15 15.35
C HIS A 268 -4.45 13.95 15.61
N THR A 269 -4.50 14.70 16.70
CA THR A 269 -5.69 15.47 17.08
C THR A 269 -5.47 16.97 17.02
N HIS A 270 -4.41 17.43 16.33
CA HIS A 270 -4.03 18.84 16.33
C HIS A 270 -5.19 19.74 15.90
N SER A 271 -5.78 19.52 14.73
CA SER A 271 -6.89 20.32 14.21
C SER A 271 -8.20 20.17 15.01
N LEU A 272 -8.37 19.05 15.70
CA LEU A 272 -9.54 18.81 16.55
C LEU A 272 -9.47 19.54 17.90
N ARG A 273 -8.35 20.14 18.25
CA ARG A 273 -8.10 20.82 19.53
C ARG A 273 -8.11 22.34 19.43
N ASP A 274 -8.52 22.88 18.29
CA ASP A 274 -8.61 24.31 18.07
C ASP A 274 -9.55 24.94 19.12
N GLY A 275 -9.06 26.04 19.76
CA GLY A 275 -9.82 26.70 20.83
C GLY A 275 -9.82 25.95 22.17
N MET A 276 -9.06 24.86 22.32
CA MET A 276 -8.90 24.15 23.59
C MET A 276 -7.54 24.43 24.22
N HIS A 277 -7.42 24.18 25.52
CA HIS A 277 -6.13 24.25 26.22
C HIS A 277 -5.50 22.87 26.27
N SER A 278 -4.23 22.77 25.84
CA SER A 278 -3.44 21.53 25.82
C SER A 278 -2.21 21.68 26.70
N ALA A 279 -1.88 20.63 27.45
CA ALA A 279 -0.69 20.57 28.29
C ALA A 279 0.00 19.21 28.19
N ALA A 280 1.32 19.18 28.46
CA ALA A 280 2.03 17.91 28.59
C ALA A 280 1.46 17.10 29.76
N LEU A 281 1.48 15.76 29.63
CA LEU A 281 1.11 14.88 30.73
C LEU A 281 2.06 15.04 31.92
N PRO A 282 1.54 14.99 33.17
CA PRO A 282 2.39 15.04 34.38
C PRO A 282 3.13 13.72 34.65
N VAL A 283 2.94 12.72 33.82
CA VAL A 283 3.57 11.39 33.89
C VAL A 283 4.24 11.03 32.56
N GLN A 284 5.29 10.23 32.64
CA GLN A 284 5.99 9.76 31.45
C GLN A 284 5.22 8.64 30.78
N VAL A 285 4.72 8.92 29.60
CA VAL A 285 4.12 7.93 28.69
C VAL A 285 5.00 7.84 27.44
N SER A 286 5.35 6.64 27.03
CA SER A 286 6.19 6.44 25.85
C SER A 286 5.55 7.05 24.61
N ALA A 287 6.34 7.78 23.84
CA ALA A 287 5.96 8.18 22.49
C ALA A 287 5.79 6.92 21.61
N PHE A 288 4.97 7.04 20.58
CA PHE A 288 4.72 5.97 19.63
C PHE A 288 4.94 6.46 18.21
N SER A 289 5.36 5.55 17.33
CA SER A 289 5.58 5.84 15.93
C SER A 289 4.37 5.45 15.10
N VAL A 290 3.86 6.38 14.32
CA VAL A 290 2.85 6.14 13.29
C VAL A 290 3.54 5.79 12.00
N SER A 291 3.11 4.71 11.39
CA SER A 291 3.70 4.16 10.18
C SER A 291 2.67 4.04 9.08
N LEU A 292 3.15 4.13 7.85
CA LEU A 292 2.45 3.74 6.65
C LEU A 292 2.72 2.25 6.41
N ILE A 293 1.66 1.46 6.19
CA ILE A 293 1.73 0.01 6.10
C ILE A 293 1.08 -0.44 4.79
N TRP A 294 1.71 -1.37 4.06
CA TRP A 294 1.19 -1.91 2.81
C TRP A 294 1.62 -3.37 2.57
N HIS A 295 0.90 -4.05 1.68
CA HIS A 295 1.27 -5.39 1.27
C HIS A 295 2.39 -5.37 0.21
N PRO A 296 3.40 -6.26 0.26
CA PRO A 296 4.53 -6.31 -0.68
C PRO A 296 4.15 -6.37 -2.16
N ARG A 297 2.98 -6.93 -2.50
CA ARG A 297 2.47 -6.96 -3.89
C ARG A 297 2.48 -5.58 -4.57
N TYR A 298 2.33 -4.51 -3.79
CA TYR A 298 2.32 -3.13 -4.27
C TYR A 298 3.67 -2.43 -4.17
N SER A 299 4.73 -3.12 -3.71
CA SER A 299 6.04 -2.47 -3.50
C SER A 299 6.66 -1.98 -4.81
N ALA A 300 6.48 -2.74 -5.89
CA ALA A 300 6.98 -2.39 -7.23
C ALA A 300 5.98 -1.56 -8.06
N ASP A 301 4.71 -1.50 -7.68
CA ASP A 301 3.66 -0.75 -8.37
C ASP A 301 3.98 0.76 -8.41
N PRO A 302 4.19 1.37 -9.60
CA PRO A 302 4.59 2.77 -9.70
C PRO A 302 3.53 3.72 -9.15
N ALA A 303 2.24 3.47 -9.39
CA ALA A 303 1.14 4.29 -8.91
C ALA A 303 1.00 4.24 -7.39
N HIS A 304 1.18 3.05 -6.81
CA HIS A 304 1.16 2.90 -5.37
C HIS A 304 2.41 3.53 -4.70
N ARG A 305 3.60 3.48 -5.34
CA ARG A 305 4.80 4.20 -4.86
C ARG A 305 4.59 5.70 -4.86
N TRP A 306 4.00 6.24 -5.92
CA TRP A 306 3.63 7.64 -6.01
C TRP A 306 2.67 8.04 -4.89
N LEU A 307 1.62 7.26 -4.63
CA LEU A 307 0.67 7.56 -3.54
C LEU A 307 1.36 7.56 -2.16
N ARG A 308 2.24 6.58 -1.87
CA ARG A 308 3.02 6.58 -0.62
C ARG A 308 3.89 7.83 -0.48
N HIS A 309 4.46 8.30 -1.58
CA HIS A 309 5.23 9.54 -1.60
C HIS A 309 4.35 10.73 -1.28
N CYS A 310 3.19 10.86 -1.93
CA CYS A 310 2.22 11.93 -1.63
C CYS A 310 1.81 11.96 -0.15
N VAL A 311 1.47 10.80 0.41
CA VAL A 311 1.11 10.69 1.83
C VAL A 311 2.25 11.16 2.73
N ARG A 312 3.47 10.73 2.46
CA ARG A 312 4.66 11.11 3.24
C ARG A 312 4.92 12.61 3.18
N GLU A 313 4.94 13.18 1.99
CA GLU A 313 5.20 14.62 1.79
C GLU A 313 4.14 15.46 2.50
N VAL A 314 2.86 15.15 2.30
CA VAL A 314 1.75 15.87 2.96
C VAL A 314 1.90 15.81 4.49
N VAL A 315 2.23 14.64 5.03
CA VAL A 315 2.41 14.48 6.48
C VAL A 315 3.59 15.32 6.97
N LEU A 316 4.73 15.29 6.27
CA LEU A 316 5.92 16.06 6.65
C LEU A 316 5.66 17.58 6.57
N ASP A 317 5.04 18.06 5.51
CA ASP A 317 4.70 19.47 5.31
C ASP A 317 3.77 19.96 6.44
N ARG A 318 2.70 19.22 6.71
CA ARG A 318 1.74 19.57 7.77
C ARG A 318 2.35 19.54 9.16
N LEU A 319 3.26 18.58 9.43
CA LEU A 319 3.94 18.50 10.72
C LEU A 319 4.96 19.62 10.94
N ALA A 320 5.56 20.16 9.88
CA ALA A 320 6.45 21.30 9.96
C ALA A 320 5.72 22.57 10.45
N ASP A 321 4.44 22.70 10.10
CA ASP A 321 3.59 23.83 10.47
C ASP A 321 2.92 23.65 11.84
N MET A 322 2.98 22.45 12.44
CA MET A 322 2.33 22.18 13.72
C MET A 322 3.19 22.65 14.90
N PRO A 323 2.69 23.58 15.76
CA PRO A 323 3.37 23.92 16.99
C PRO A 323 3.44 22.70 17.92
N THR A 324 4.60 22.46 18.51
CA THR A 324 4.82 21.42 19.52
C THR A 324 4.82 22.02 20.91
N LEU A 325 4.14 21.39 21.87
CA LEU A 325 4.22 21.79 23.26
C LEU A 325 5.66 21.66 23.79
N ALA A 326 6.07 22.53 24.66
CA ALA A 326 7.41 22.52 25.31
C ALA A 326 7.68 21.14 25.93
N GLY A 327 8.85 20.56 25.67
CA GLY A 327 9.21 19.18 26.02
C GLY A 327 9.32 18.28 24.76
N GLY A 328 9.70 18.86 23.63
CA GLY A 328 9.60 18.40 22.25
C GLY A 328 9.90 16.93 21.99
N LEU A 329 9.06 16.33 21.12
CA LEU A 329 9.40 15.11 20.41
C LEU A 329 10.67 15.36 19.57
N PRO A 330 11.59 14.39 19.46
CA PRO A 330 12.67 14.49 18.48
C PRO A 330 12.05 14.68 17.10
N GLY A 331 12.60 15.62 16.35
CA GLY A 331 12.23 15.86 14.95
C GLY A 331 12.29 14.55 14.15
N PRO A 332 11.72 14.49 12.94
CA PRO A 332 11.85 13.33 12.06
C PRO A 332 13.34 13.18 11.72
N SER A 333 14.07 12.42 12.55
CA SER A 333 15.39 11.93 12.19
C SER A 333 15.23 11.07 10.98
N GLY A 334 15.91 11.45 9.89
CA GLY A 334 16.04 10.64 8.69
C GLY A 334 16.52 9.24 9.07
N VAL A 335 15.61 8.29 9.07
CA VAL A 335 15.96 6.88 9.22
C VAL A 335 16.24 6.37 7.81
N ASP A 336 17.48 6.61 7.37
CA ASP A 336 18.05 5.84 6.28
C ASP A 336 18.02 4.37 6.67
N GLY A 337 17.42 3.59 5.77
CA GLY A 337 17.48 2.16 5.56
C GLY A 337 18.14 1.27 6.62
N MET A 338 17.43 0.80 7.61
CA MET A 338 17.79 -0.44 8.29
C MET A 338 17.21 -1.63 7.52
N SER A 339 17.97 -2.06 6.50
CA SER A 339 17.91 -3.42 5.97
C SER A 339 18.29 -4.38 7.09
N MET A 340 17.35 -5.11 7.64
CA MET A 340 17.67 -6.28 8.49
C MET A 340 18.26 -7.37 7.60
N GLY A 341 19.60 -7.40 7.53
CA GLY A 341 20.35 -8.52 7.02
C GLY A 341 20.16 -9.73 7.94
N ALA A 342 19.72 -10.82 7.37
CA ALA A 342 19.75 -12.13 8.02
C ALA A 342 21.20 -12.53 8.28
N GLY A 343 21.68 -12.36 9.51
CA GLY A 343 22.95 -12.88 9.97
C GLY A 343 22.82 -14.35 10.30
N SER A 344 23.32 -15.22 9.43
CA SER A 344 23.56 -16.62 9.74
C SER A 344 24.81 -16.72 10.62
N THR A 345 24.65 -16.94 11.91
CA THR A 345 25.73 -17.36 12.80
C THR A 345 25.81 -18.89 12.81
N THR A 346 26.71 -19.44 12.01
CA THR A 346 27.24 -20.78 12.19
C THR A 346 28.24 -20.77 13.35
N SER A 347 27.88 -21.33 14.48
CA SER A 347 28.81 -21.63 15.58
C SER A 347 29.46 -22.98 15.33
N GLU A 348 30.73 -23.00 14.90
CA GLU A 348 31.59 -24.16 15.00
C GLU A 348 32.01 -24.36 16.45
N SER A 349 31.56 -25.45 17.06
CA SER A 349 32.09 -25.94 18.33
C SER A 349 33.33 -26.81 18.06
N LYS A 350 34.51 -26.27 18.38
CA LYS A 350 35.75 -27.04 18.51
C LYS A 350 35.74 -27.81 19.81
N ILE A 351 35.86 -29.14 19.75
CA ILE A 351 36.22 -30.05 20.86
C ILE A 351 37.72 -30.22 20.80
N PRO A 352 38.49 -30.03 21.89
CA PRO A 352 39.89 -30.44 21.97
C PRO A 352 40.04 -31.88 22.55
N PRO A 353 41.21 -32.49 22.45
CA PRO A 353 41.44 -33.93 22.44
C PRO A 353 41.21 -34.66 23.74
#